data_cf2daf675b7156f5f2760fb6680187e9
#
_entry.id   cf2daf675b7156f5f2760fb6680187e9
#
_cell.length_a   1.000
_cell.length_b   1.000
_cell.length_c   1.000
_cell.angle_alpha   90.00
_cell.angle_beta   90.00
_cell.angle_gamma   90.00
#
_symmetry.space_group_name_H-M   'P 1'
#
loop_
_entity.id
_entity.type
_entity.pdbx_description
1 polymer ?
#
loop_
_entity_poly.entity_id
_entity_poly.type
_entity_poly.pdbx_seq_one_letter_code
_entity_poly.pdbx_strand_id
1 'polypeptide(L)' 'IQLSHELKTPLAVIEGNADLLAEDEALTPEQREQVEAILRGTEQTRTYLLKIRAQVQTPLKYKRP' A
#
# COMPACT_ATOMS: atom_id res chain seq x y z
N ILE A 1 4.50 -3.24 17.69
CA ILE A 1 3.77 -2.11 17.18
C ILE A 1 2.75 -2.52 16.15
N GLN A 2 1.55 -2.01 16.28
CA GLN A 2 0.45 -2.40 15.44
C GLN A 2 0.19 -1.41 14.31
N LEU A 3 0.97 -0.36 14.23
CA LEU A 3 0.68 0.71 13.29
C LEU A 3 0.64 0.23 11.86
N SER A 4 1.66 -0.49 11.41
CA SER A 4 1.69 -0.94 10.04
C SER A 4 0.58 -1.94 9.77
N HIS A 5 0.24 -2.74 10.77
CA HIS A 5 -0.85 -3.70 10.63
C HIS A 5 -2.18 -2.98 10.47
N GLU A 6 -2.39 -1.93 11.26
CA GLU A 6 -3.63 -1.19 11.20
C GLU A 6 -3.77 -0.42 9.89
N LEU A 7 -2.66 -0.01 9.31
CA LEU A 7 -2.70 0.70 8.03
C LEU A 7 -2.99 -0.23 6.86
N LYS A 8 -2.73 -1.50 7.02
CA LYS A 8 -3.00 -2.45 5.95
C LYS A 8 -4.48 -2.56 5.65
N THR A 9 -5.32 -2.44 6.66
CA THR A 9 -6.74 -2.59 6.47
C THR A 9 -7.31 -1.54 5.51
N PRO A 10 -7.08 -0.24 5.76
CA PRO A 10 -7.57 0.76 4.81
C PRO A 10 -6.88 0.66 3.45
N LEU A 11 -5.63 0.23 3.42
CA LEU A 11 -4.97 0.03 2.13
C LEU A 11 -5.65 -1.05 1.32
N ALA A 12 -6.04 -2.14 1.98
CA ALA A 12 -6.72 -3.21 1.29
C ALA A 12 -8.07 -2.74 0.73
N VAL A 13 -8.75 -1.86 1.46
CA VAL A 13 -10.03 -1.34 0.99
C VAL A 13 -9.81 -0.48 -0.25
N ILE A 14 -8.82 0.39 -0.21
CA ILE A 14 -8.53 1.25 -1.36
C ILE A 14 -8.14 0.40 -2.56
N GLU A 15 -7.27 -0.55 -2.35
CA GLU A 15 -6.79 -1.41 -3.42
C GLU A 15 -7.91 -2.22 -4.03
N GLY A 16 -8.76 -2.79 -3.17
CA GLY A 16 -9.86 -3.60 -3.66
C GLY A 16 -10.82 -2.80 -4.50
N ASN A 17 -11.13 -1.59 -4.05
CA ASN A 17 -12.03 -0.74 -4.81
C ASN A 17 -11.42 -0.28 -6.11
N ALA A 18 -10.13 0.04 -6.10
CA ALA A 18 -9.46 0.43 -7.31
C ALA A 18 -9.40 -0.71 -8.31
N ASP A 19 -9.17 -1.93 -7.83
CA ASP A 19 -9.17 -3.10 -8.70
C ASP A 19 -10.53 -3.30 -9.35
N LEU A 20 -11.59 -3.18 -8.56
CA LEU A 20 -12.93 -3.31 -9.10
C LEU A 20 -13.22 -2.26 -10.14
N LEU A 21 -12.80 -1.04 -9.86
CA LEU A 21 -13.02 0.06 -10.79
C LEU A 21 -12.24 -0.16 -12.08
N ALA A 22 -11.05 -0.73 -11.96
CA ALA A 22 -10.23 -0.96 -13.13
C ALA A 22 -10.84 -1.97 -14.11
N GLU A 23 -11.79 -2.79 -13.63
CA GLU A 23 -12.45 -3.75 -14.49
C GLU A 23 -13.57 -3.12 -15.31
N ASP A 24 -13.93 -1.89 -15.02
CA ASP A 24 -15.00 -1.22 -15.73
C ASP A 24 -14.51 -0.80 -17.10
N GLU A 25 -15.12 -1.36 -18.14
CA GLU A 25 -14.73 -1.05 -19.50
C GLU A 25 -15.22 0.31 -19.96
N ALA A 26 -16.09 0.92 -19.19
CA ALA A 26 -16.62 2.24 -19.54
C ALA A 26 -15.71 3.37 -19.08
N LEU A 27 -14.62 3.08 -18.41
CA LEU A 27 -13.70 4.11 -17.98
C LEU A 27 -13.09 4.84 -19.16
N THR A 28 -13.00 6.15 -19.05
CA THR A 28 -12.24 6.91 -20.04
C THR A 28 -10.76 6.61 -19.86
N PRO A 29 -9.94 6.90 -20.87
CA PRO A 29 -8.48 6.70 -20.71
C PRO A 29 -7.93 7.49 -19.54
N GLU A 30 -8.43 8.69 -19.29
CA GLU A 30 -7.95 9.48 -18.16
C GLU A 30 -8.35 8.86 -16.84
N GLN A 31 -9.58 8.36 -16.77
CA GLN A 31 -10.01 7.70 -15.54
C GLN A 31 -9.21 6.44 -15.27
N ARG A 32 -8.91 5.70 -16.33
CA ARG A 32 -8.11 4.50 -16.16
C ARG A 32 -6.73 4.83 -15.66
N GLU A 33 -6.16 5.91 -16.17
CA GLU A 33 -4.86 6.37 -15.70
C GLU A 33 -4.89 6.70 -14.21
N GLN A 34 -5.98 7.33 -13.78
CA GLN A 34 -6.12 7.69 -12.37
C GLN A 34 -6.22 6.45 -11.49
N VAL A 35 -6.98 5.46 -11.95
CA VAL A 35 -7.11 4.23 -11.18
C VAL A 35 -5.75 3.55 -11.06
N GLU A 36 -4.99 3.51 -12.14
CA GLU A 36 -3.68 2.89 -12.09
C GLU A 36 -2.74 3.65 -11.19
N ALA A 37 -2.87 4.97 -11.13
CA ALA A 37 -2.06 5.76 -10.21
C ALA A 37 -2.40 5.42 -8.76
N ILE A 38 -3.68 5.23 -8.48
CA ILE A 38 -4.10 4.83 -7.13
C ILE A 38 -3.47 3.49 -6.76
N LEU A 39 -3.52 2.55 -7.68
CA LEU A 39 -2.96 1.23 -7.42
C LEU A 39 -1.45 1.29 -7.19
N ARG A 40 -0.76 2.11 -7.97
CA ARG A 40 0.68 2.26 -7.77
C ARG A 40 0.96 2.89 -6.41
N GLY A 41 0.17 3.88 -6.03
CA GLY A 41 0.36 4.53 -4.75
C GLY A 41 0.14 3.60 -3.57
N THR A 42 -0.90 2.79 -3.64
CA THR A 42 -1.14 1.85 -2.55
C THR A 42 -0.03 0.81 -2.47
N GLU A 43 0.47 0.39 -3.61
CA GLU A 43 1.55 -0.58 -3.61
C GLU A 43 2.83 0.02 -3.03
N GLN A 44 3.11 1.27 -3.36
CA GLN A 44 4.27 1.95 -2.77
C GLN A 44 4.13 2.08 -1.27
N THR A 45 2.94 2.43 -0.82
CA THR A 45 2.70 2.54 0.61
C THR A 45 2.91 1.21 1.30
N ARG A 46 2.43 0.14 0.69
CA ARG A 46 2.61 -1.18 1.26
C ARG A 46 4.09 -1.52 1.37
N THR A 47 4.86 -1.18 0.35
CA THR A 47 6.29 -1.41 0.39
C THR A 47 6.95 -0.63 1.52
N TYR A 48 6.54 0.62 1.70
CA TYR A 48 7.07 1.41 2.81
C TYR A 48 6.76 0.80 4.14
N LEU A 49 5.54 0.31 4.30
CA LEU A 49 5.17 -0.31 5.57
C LEU A 49 6.02 -1.54 5.86
N LEU A 50 6.33 -2.30 4.84
CA LEU A 50 7.18 -3.46 5.03
C LEU A 50 8.58 -3.03 5.44
N LYS A 51 9.10 -1.97 4.85
CA LYS A 51 10.42 -1.48 5.20
C LYS A 51 10.44 -0.96 6.63
N ILE A 52 9.43 -0.22 7.02
CA ILE A 52 9.37 0.29 8.37
C ILE A 52 9.33 -0.85 9.36
N ARG A 53 8.54 -1.86 9.05
CA ARG A 53 8.44 -3.01 9.92
C ARG A 53 9.78 -3.71 10.09
N ALA A 54 10.50 -3.86 8.99
CA ALA A 54 11.80 -4.50 9.06
C ALA A 54 12.77 -3.67 9.89
N GLN A 55 12.71 -2.36 9.74
CA GLN A 55 13.61 -1.49 10.49
C GLN A 55 13.29 -1.50 11.97
N VAL A 56 12.03 -1.61 12.31
CA VAL A 56 11.67 -1.66 13.71
C VAL A 56 12.22 -2.89 14.36
N GLN A 57 12.25 -3.98 13.65
CA GLN A 57 12.75 -5.22 14.22
C GLN A 57 14.27 -5.32 14.20
N THR A 58 14.89 -4.65 13.25
CA THR A 58 16.33 -4.70 13.10
C THR A 58 17.09 -3.93 14.16
N PRO A 59 16.65 -2.74 14.56
CA PRO A 59 17.44 -1.91 15.49
C PRO A 59 17.79 -2.60 16.78
N LEU A 60 17.01 -3.55 17.18
CA LEU A 60 17.33 -4.26 18.43
C LEU A 60 18.70 -4.91 18.34
N LYS A 61 19.05 -5.36 17.18
CA LYS A 61 20.36 -5.99 17.01
C LYS A 61 21.46 -4.97 17.06
N TYR A 62 21.18 -3.79 16.62
CA TYR A 62 22.17 -2.73 16.64
C TYR A 62 22.50 -2.29 18.03
N LYS A 63 21.56 -2.37 18.89
CA LYS A 63 21.79 -1.92 20.26
C LYS A 63 22.83 -2.76 20.95
N ARG A 64 23.07 -3.90 20.43
CA ARG A 64 24.01 -4.78 21.08
C ARG A 64 25.43 -4.34 20.77
N PRO A 65 26.21 -4.16 21.77
CA PRO A 65 27.61 -3.78 21.58
C PRO A 65 28.40 -4.87 20.93
#